data_b7dc1b9b1f6ebe81eb41b323f586caed
#
_entry.id   b7dc1b9b1f6ebe81eb41b323f586caed
#
_cell.length_a   1.000
_cell.length_b   1.000
_cell.length_c   1.000
_cell.angle_alpha   90.00
_cell.angle_beta   90.00
_cell.angle_gamma   90.00
#
_symmetry.space_group_name_H-M   'P 1'
#
loop_
_entity.id
_entity.type
_entity.pdbx_description
1 polymer ?
#
loop_
_entity_poly.entity_id
_entity_poly.type
_entity_poly.pdbx_seq_one_letter_code
_entity_poly.pdbx_strand_id
1 'polypeptide(L)'
;MDRDELEKRNVGENLDALMNLDPRGYGVCRILYAGSRKATGEPLTMHAAQTLVDAVKPGDLVYILTGFVLLPHKVPEMDGMVSSMLLARALVLAFGAKPIIVCPEDSVQAVKNCAAVVGLHIYEDIADVLELPMSMGVQRFTKDANRAGDEADALLAQGMPAAVISIEAPGANDVGVYHNAGGLDVSALEAKSLALWEKLRALGVPSVAIGDLGNEIGMGKIAGHIRSFVPFTAHGECSCGCKGGILAASTTDSIITATCSDWGCYGLMAALAYLLRNIDILHTEEMEAEVMRTAARSGMIDMTGSLLPGIDGFNLKMNVSILSLMRQCTDYALRYSHNSDRWFGPVLAKHFFE
;
A
#
# COMPACT_ATOMS: atom_id res chain seq x y z
N MET A 1 -11.77 26.51 -8.54
CA MET A 1 -11.44 25.81 -7.25
C MET A 1 -12.04 26.60 -6.10
N ASP A 2 -12.80 25.96 -5.22
CA ASP A 2 -13.28 26.56 -3.99
C ASP A 2 -12.30 26.37 -2.81
N ARG A 3 -12.71 26.83 -1.60
CA ARG A 3 -11.87 26.74 -0.40
C ARG A 3 -11.60 25.30 0.02
N ASP A 4 -12.63 24.46 0.03
CA ASP A 4 -12.52 23.09 0.53
C ASP A 4 -11.71 22.23 -0.43
N GLU A 5 -11.85 22.47 -1.73
CA GLU A 5 -11.00 21.87 -2.77
C GLU A 5 -9.53 22.26 -2.62
N LEU A 6 -9.23 23.54 -2.34
CA LEU A 6 -7.87 24.01 -2.11
C LEU A 6 -7.26 23.39 -0.85
N GLU A 7 -8.03 23.34 0.25
CA GLU A 7 -7.59 22.72 1.50
C GLU A 7 -7.30 21.22 1.28
N LYS A 8 -8.25 20.47 0.72
CA LYS A 8 -8.12 19.05 0.38
C LYS A 8 -6.86 18.80 -0.46
N ARG A 9 -6.68 19.59 -1.51
CA ARG A 9 -5.50 19.49 -2.38
C ARG A 9 -4.20 19.68 -1.59
N ASN A 10 -4.10 20.75 -0.79
CA ASN A 10 -2.88 21.07 -0.06
C ASN A 10 -2.56 20.07 1.06
N VAL A 11 -3.57 19.50 1.71
CA VAL A 11 -3.36 18.39 2.64
C VAL A 11 -2.77 17.19 1.90
N GLY A 12 -3.31 16.82 0.74
CA GLY A 12 -2.77 15.75 -0.08
C GLY A 12 -1.34 16.02 -0.55
N GLU A 13 -1.01 17.25 -1.00
CA GLU A 13 0.36 17.62 -1.39
C GLU A 13 1.34 17.47 -0.21
N ASN A 14 0.93 17.79 1.01
CA ASN A 14 1.77 17.58 2.20
C ASN A 14 2.02 16.10 2.48
N LEU A 15 0.99 15.26 2.39
CA LEU A 15 1.10 13.82 2.59
C LEU A 15 1.99 13.18 1.52
N ASP A 16 1.77 13.55 0.25
CA ASP A 16 2.57 13.08 -0.88
C ASP A 16 4.04 13.52 -0.75
N ALA A 17 4.30 14.74 -0.26
CA ALA A 17 5.66 15.21 0.00
C ALA A 17 6.36 14.41 1.11
N LEU A 18 5.64 14.10 2.19
CA LEU A 18 6.18 13.32 3.32
C LEU A 18 6.51 11.88 2.93
N MET A 19 5.62 11.19 2.18
CA MET A 19 5.89 9.82 1.75
C MET A 19 7.00 9.72 0.69
N ASN A 20 7.37 10.83 0.04
CA ASN A 20 8.42 10.92 -0.97
C ASN A 20 9.69 11.64 -0.48
N LEU A 21 9.89 11.78 0.85
CA LEU A 21 11.20 12.14 1.39
C LEU A 21 12.21 11.06 1.00
N ASP A 22 13.38 11.47 0.51
CA ASP A 22 14.40 10.54 0.01
C ASP A 22 15.69 10.57 0.85
N PRO A 23 15.70 9.94 2.04
CA PRO A 23 16.89 9.92 2.88
C PRO A 23 18.04 9.10 2.27
N ARG A 24 17.73 8.15 1.39
CA ARG A 24 18.73 7.37 0.65
C ARG A 24 19.44 8.19 -0.44
N GLY A 25 18.75 9.20 -0.97
CA GLY A 25 19.28 10.05 -2.05
C GLY A 25 19.35 9.35 -3.42
N TYR A 26 18.63 8.24 -3.62
CA TYR A 26 18.64 7.52 -4.91
C TYR A 26 17.82 8.22 -5.99
N GLY A 27 16.84 9.02 -5.61
CA GLY A 27 15.96 9.72 -6.54
C GLY A 27 14.85 8.85 -7.14
N VAL A 28 14.79 7.55 -6.89
CA VAL A 28 13.78 6.64 -7.49
C VAL A 28 12.36 7.04 -7.10
N CYS A 29 12.11 7.33 -5.83
CA CYS A 29 10.80 7.77 -5.36
C CYS A 29 10.34 9.05 -6.07
N ARG A 30 11.24 9.99 -6.36
CA ARG A 30 10.94 11.22 -7.09
C ARG A 30 10.59 10.96 -8.55
N ILE A 31 11.29 10.01 -9.18
CA ILE A 31 11.00 9.56 -10.56
C ILE A 31 9.60 8.93 -10.59
N LEU A 32 9.32 7.98 -9.71
CA LEU A 32 8.03 7.30 -9.63
C LEU A 32 6.90 8.30 -9.35
N TYR A 33 7.09 9.18 -8.36
CA TYR A 33 6.11 10.20 -8.01
C TYR A 33 5.79 11.13 -9.18
N ALA A 34 6.80 11.58 -9.92
CA ALA A 34 6.57 12.44 -11.09
C ALA A 34 5.70 11.76 -12.15
N GLY A 35 5.93 10.47 -12.43
CA GLY A 35 5.11 9.68 -13.35
C GLY A 35 3.69 9.47 -12.84
N SER A 36 3.54 9.05 -11.60
CA SER A 36 2.24 8.78 -10.94
C SER A 36 1.42 10.06 -10.80
N ARG A 37 2.03 11.14 -10.36
CA ARG A 37 1.37 12.45 -10.21
C ARG A 37 0.87 13.00 -11.55
N LYS A 38 1.67 12.83 -12.63
CA LYS A 38 1.28 13.20 -13.99
C LYS A 38 0.09 12.35 -14.50
N ALA A 39 0.09 11.05 -14.21
CA ALA A 39 -0.97 10.14 -14.63
C ALA A 39 -2.28 10.36 -13.88
N THR A 40 -2.19 10.72 -12.58
CA THR A 40 -3.36 10.94 -11.71
C THR A 40 -3.92 12.36 -11.81
N GLY A 41 -3.05 13.38 -11.99
CA GLY A 41 -3.47 14.79 -12.10
C GLY A 41 -3.67 15.51 -10.76
N GLU A 42 -3.80 14.78 -9.67
CA GLU A 42 -4.03 15.28 -8.30
C GLU A 42 -3.18 14.54 -7.29
N PRO A 43 -3.12 14.93 -5.99
CA PRO A 43 -2.37 14.21 -4.98
C PRO A 43 -2.76 12.74 -4.90
N LEU A 44 -1.76 11.85 -4.93
CA LEU A 44 -1.95 10.40 -5.04
C LEU A 44 -2.72 9.84 -3.84
N THR A 45 -2.36 10.28 -2.63
CA THR A 45 -2.99 9.86 -1.38
C THR A 45 -4.46 10.24 -1.32
N MET A 46 -4.82 11.45 -1.75
CA MET A 46 -6.21 11.92 -1.77
C MET A 46 -7.05 11.21 -2.83
N HIS A 47 -6.48 10.98 -4.02
CA HIS A 47 -7.15 10.24 -5.09
C HIS A 47 -7.48 8.81 -4.63
N ALA A 48 -6.50 8.11 -4.09
CA ALA A 48 -6.68 6.74 -3.60
C ALA A 48 -7.66 6.67 -2.41
N ALA A 49 -7.58 7.60 -1.47
CA ALA A 49 -8.53 7.68 -0.36
C ALA A 49 -9.96 7.94 -0.85
N GLN A 50 -10.15 8.83 -1.83
CA GLN A 50 -11.47 9.09 -2.42
C GLN A 50 -12.02 7.84 -3.12
N THR A 51 -11.18 7.08 -3.85
CA THR A 51 -11.58 5.80 -4.46
C THR A 51 -12.16 4.84 -3.42
N LEU A 52 -11.55 4.74 -2.23
CA LEU A 52 -12.05 3.88 -1.16
C LEU A 52 -13.32 4.43 -0.50
N VAL A 53 -13.41 5.75 -0.29
CA VAL A 53 -14.61 6.41 0.26
C VAL A 53 -15.83 6.19 -0.64
N ASP A 54 -15.62 6.22 -1.96
CA ASP A 54 -16.72 6.04 -2.92
C ASP A 54 -17.15 4.56 -3.05
N ALA A 55 -16.20 3.62 -2.85
CA ALA A 55 -16.43 2.19 -3.08
C ALA A 55 -16.89 1.42 -1.84
N VAL A 56 -16.33 1.71 -0.66
CA VAL A 56 -16.45 0.83 0.52
C VAL A 56 -17.58 1.29 1.44
N LYS A 57 -18.41 0.35 1.86
CA LYS A 57 -19.53 0.55 2.78
C LYS A 57 -19.40 -0.34 4.03
N PRO A 58 -20.14 -0.05 5.11
CA PRO A 58 -20.13 -0.89 6.30
C PRO A 58 -20.47 -2.35 6.00
N GLY A 59 -19.65 -3.26 6.47
CA GLY A 59 -19.78 -4.70 6.25
C GLY A 59 -19.14 -5.24 4.98
N ASP A 60 -18.66 -4.39 4.08
CA ASP A 60 -18.04 -4.84 2.83
C ASP A 60 -16.67 -5.49 3.09
N LEU A 61 -16.39 -6.54 2.34
CA LEU A 61 -15.04 -7.12 2.25
C LEU A 61 -14.10 -6.16 1.52
N VAL A 62 -12.87 -6.05 2.00
CA VAL A 62 -11.77 -5.38 1.32
C VAL A 62 -10.56 -6.30 1.33
N TYR A 63 -10.03 -6.64 0.16
CA TYR A 63 -8.84 -7.49 0.06
C TYR A 63 -7.58 -6.65 0.03
N ILE A 64 -6.60 -7.04 0.86
CA ILE A 64 -5.26 -6.43 0.94
C ILE A 64 -4.24 -7.48 0.53
N LEU A 65 -3.61 -7.28 -0.63
CA LEU A 65 -2.57 -8.16 -1.15
C LEU A 65 -1.21 -7.60 -0.76
N THR A 66 -0.34 -8.45 -0.18
CA THR A 66 0.99 -8.02 0.28
C THR A 66 1.97 -9.18 0.36
N GLY A 67 3.24 -8.86 0.50
CA GLY A 67 4.32 -9.75 0.93
C GLY A 67 5.28 -10.15 -0.16
N PHE A 68 6.47 -9.57 -0.10
CA PHE A 68 7.68 -10.07 -0.78
C PHE A 68 8.45 -11.05 0.10
N VAL A 69 9.20 -11.96 -0.54
CA VAL A 69 10.13 -12.88 0.11
C VAL A 69 11.55 -12.56 -0.33
N LEU A 70 12.38 -12.09 0.60
CA LEU A 70 13.68 -11.54 0.28
C LEU A 70 14.80 -12.60 0.20
N LEU A 71 15.67 -12.45 -0.79
CA LEU A 71 16.93 -13.18 -0.92
C LEU A 71 18.04 -12.47 -0.11
N PRO A 72 19.06 -13.22 0.39
CA PRO A 72 19.25 -14.67 0.26
C PRO A 72 18.53 -15.49 1.34
N HIS A 73 17.92 -14.85 2.33
CA HIS A 73 17.35 -15.51 3.51
C HIS A 73 16.08 -16.31 3.20
N LYS A 74 15.35 -15.96 2.14
CA LYS A 74 14.06 -16.56 1.74
C LYS A 74 13.02 -16.45 2.86
N VAL A 75 12.94 -15.28 3.47
CA VAL A 75 11.96 -14.94 4.50
C VAL A 75 11.18 -13.69 4.12
N PRO A 76 9.97 -13.51 4.70
CA PRO A 76 9.11 -12.37 4.37
C PRO A 76 9.74 -11.03 4.77
N GLU A 77 9.47 -10.01 3.97
CA GLU A 77 9.82 -8.62 4.20
C GLU A 77 8.83 -7.91 5.12
N MET A 78 9.30 -6.91 5.87
CA MET A 78 8.45 -6.07 6.71
C MET A 78 7.69 -5.00 5.92
N ASP A 79 8.26 -4.45 4.83
CA ASP A 79 7.59 -3.45 4.00
C ASP A 79 6.31 -4.02 3.38
N GLY A 80 5.27 -3.23 3.35
CA GLY A 80 3.93 -3.62 2.95
C GLY A 80 3.18 -4.46 3.99
N MET A 81 3.87 -5.35 4.72
CA MET A 81 3.22 -6.21 5.71
C MET A 81 2.81 -5.43 6.96
N VAL A 82 3.70 -4.58 7.50
CA VAL A 82 3.41 -3.76 8.68
C VAL A 82 2.24 -2.83 8.40
N SER A 83 2.30 -2.08 7.30
CA SER A 83 1.21 -1.16 6.94
C SER A 83 -0.08 -1.85 6.53
N SER A 84 -0.04 -3.08 6.00
CA SER A 84 -1.25 -3.87 5.73
C SER A 84 -2.06 -4.16 7.00
N MET A 85 -1.38 -4.48 8.11
CA MET A 85 -2.03 -4.68 9.42
C MET A 85 -2.68 -3.39 9.93
N LEU A 86 -1.98 -2.27 9.79
CA LEU A 86 -2.46 -0.96 10.22
C LEU A 86 -3.60 -0.45 9.34
N LEU A 87 -3.52 -0.71 8.02
CA LEU A 87 -4.60 -0.40 7.09
C LEU A 87 -5.84 -1.26 7.36
N ALA A 88 -5.70 -2.54 7.70
CA ALA A 88 -6.83 -3.38 8.09
C ALA A 88 -7.60 -2.74 9.26
N ARG A 89 -6.90 -2.28 10.31
CA ARG A 89 -7.51 -1.51 11.40
C ARG A 89 -8.16 -0.22 10.90
N ALA A 90 -7.46 0.53 10.06
CA ALA A 90 -7.97 1.80 9.52
C ALA A 90 -9.27 1.61 8.74
N LEU A 91 -9.39 0.56 7.92
CA LEU A 91 -10.60 0.23 7.15
C LEU A 91 -11.78 -0.16 8.05
N VAL A 92 -11.52 -0.89 9.14
CA VAL A 92 -12.56 -1.20 10.15
C VAL A 92 -13.07 0.09 10.80
N LEU A 93 -12.17 1.01 11.19
CA LEU A 93 -12.56 2.26 11.85
C LEU A 93 -13.18 3.28 10.89
N ALA A 94 -12.71 3.32 9.65
CA ALA A 94 -13.21 4.26 8.64
C ALA A 94 -14.60 3.88 8.13
N PHE A 95 -14.82 2.61 7.87
CA PHE A 95 -15.99 2.13 7.13
C PHE A 95 -16.80 1.05 7.86
N GLY A 96 -16.30 0.46 8.94
CA GLY A 96 -16.85 -0.80 9.45
C GLY A 96 -16.62 -1.97 8.48
N ALA A 97 -15.61 -1.86 7.63
CA ALA A 97 -15.29 -2.86 6.61
C ALA A 97 -14.72 -4.15 7.23
N LYS A 98 -14.63 -5.18 6.40
CA LYS A 98 -14.15 -6.53 6.72
C LYS A 98 -12.86 -6.81 5.92
N PRO A 99 -11.69 -6.38 6.41
CA PRO A 99 -10.44 -6.54 5.68
C PRO A 99 -9.95 -7.99 5.72
N ILE A 100 -9.47 -8.46 4.57
CA ILE A 100 -8.83 -9.78 4.41
C ILE A 100 -7.42 -9.57 3.87
N ILE A 101 -6.40 -9.94 4.63
CA ILE A 101 -5.02 -9.95 4.14
C ILE A 101 -4.78 -11.22 3.35
N VAL A 102 -4.33 -11.06 2.10
CA VAL A 102 -3.95 -12.14 1.20
C VAL A 102 -2.43 -12.08 1.01
N CYS A 103 -1.72 -13.10 1.51
CA CYS A 103 -0.26 -13.09 1.57
C CYS A 103 0.32 -14.50 1.35
N PRO A 104 1.65 -14.61 1.10
CA PRO A 104 2.29 -15.92 1.07
C PRO A 104 2.17 -16.64 2.43
N GLU A 105 2.19 -17.98 2.42
CA GLU A 105 2.14 -18.81 3.63
C GLU A 105 3.18 -18.40 4.67
N ASP A 106 4.38 -18.00 4.21
CA ASP A 106 5.49 -17.57 5.06
C ASP A 106 5.14 -16.39 5.97
N SER A 107 4.18 -15.55 5.56
CA SER A 107 3.77 -14.33 6.27
C SER A 107 2.59 -14.54 7.22
N VAL A 108 1.82 -15.63 7.08
CA VAL A 108 0.56 -15.84 7.81
C VAL A 108 0.75 -15.77 9.32
N GLN A 109 1.83 -16.37 9.86
CA GLN A 109 2.06 -16.35 11.31
C GLN A 109 2.38 -14.95 11.83
N ALA A 110 3.11 -14.14 11.06
CA ALA A 110 3.40 -12.75 11.43
C ALA A 110 2.13 -11.90 11.43
N VAL A 111 1.26 -12.08 10.43
CA VAL A 111 -0.08 -11.45 10.38
C VAL A 111 -0.89 -11.80 11.64
N LYS A 112 -0.95 -13.09 11.99
CA LYS A 112 -1.67 -13.55 13.21
C LYS A 112 -1.12 -12.92 14.49
N ASN A 113 0.20 -12.83 14.61
CA ASN A 113 0.85 -12.24 15.77
C ASN A 113 0.60 -10.72 15.89
N CYS A 114 0.49 -10.01 14.77
CA CYS A 114 0.26 -8.57 14.74
C CYS A 114 -1.22 -8.17 14.95
N ALA A 115 -2.17 -9.08 14.72
CA ALA A 115 -3.59 -8.74 14.77
C ALA A 115 -4.04 -8.16 16.13
N ALA A 116 -3.61 -8.76 17.24
CA ALA A 116 -3.92 -8.24 18.57
C ALA A 116 -3.29 -6.87 18.85
N VAL A 117 -2.12 -6.57 18.24
CA VAL A 117 -1.45 -5.28 18.39
C VAL A 117 -2.25 -4.16 17.76
N VAL A 118 -2.89 -4.43 16.61
CA VAL A 118 -3.77 -3.47 15.94
C VAL A 118 -5.20 -3.46 16.48
N GLY A 119 -5.48 -4.30 17.49
CA GLY A 119 -6.78 -4.34 18.19
C GLY A 119 -7.88 -5.05 17.40
N LEU A 120 -7.53 -5.99 16.54
CA LEU A 120 -8.47 -6.80 15.77
C LEU A 120 -8.41 -8.28 16.13
N HIS A 121 -9.55 -8.95 16.09
CA HIS A 121 -9.64 -10.40 16.08
C HIS A 121 -9.34 -10.91 14.68
N ILE A 122 -8.57 -12.01 14.56
CA ILE A 122 -8.19 -12.58 13.28
C ILE A 122 -8.79 -13.97 13.08
N TYR A 123 -9.33 -14.19 11.88
CA TYR A 123 -9.97 -15.45 11.48
C TYR A 123 -9.45 -15.89 10.11
N GLU A 124 -9.43 -17.22 9.90
CA GLU A 124 -9.16 -17.81 8.58
C GLU A 124 -10.45 -18.05 7.79
N ASP A 125 -11.57 -18.22 8.48
CA ASP A 125 -12.87 -18.33 7.83
C ASP A 125 -13.45 -16.93 7.56
N ILE A 126 -13.76 -16.64 6.29
CA ILE A 126 -14.35 -15.36 5.87
C ILE A 126 -15.76 -15.19 6.45
N ALA A 127 -16.50 -16.26 6.69
CA ALA A 127 -17.82 -16.18 7.31
C ALA A 127 -17.72 -15.62 8.73
N ASP A 128 -16.73 -16.04 9.52
CA ASP A 128 -16.47 -15.50 10.87
C ASP A 128 -16.09 -14.01 10.80
N VAL A 129 -15.28 -13.61 9.80
CA VAL A 129 -14.93 -12.19 9.60
C VAL A 129 -16.16 -11.36 9.29
N LEU A 130 -17.06 -11.85 8.45
CA LEU A 130 -18.29 -11.15 8.08
C LEU A 130 -19.24 -10.97 9.26
N GLU A 131 -19.37 -11.99 10.10
CA GLU A 131 -20.31 -12.00 11.23
C GLU A 131 -19.80 -11.19 12.43
N LEU A 132 -18.51 -11.29 12.76
CA LEU A 132 -17.96 -10.79 14.02
C LEU A 132 -17.47 -9.34 13.92
N PRO A 133 -17.67 -8.50 14.96
CA PRO A 133 -17.17 -7.13 14.98
C PRO A 133 -15.64 -7.08 15.23
N MET A 134 -15.02 -5.97 14.88
CA MET A 134 -13.57 -5.73 15.09
C MET A 134 -12.71 -6.89 14.60
N SER A 135 -13.06 -7.44 13.45
CA SER A 135 -12.47 -8.63 12.84
C SER A 135 -11.71 -8.31 11.58
N MET A 136 -10.73 -9.13 11.30
CA MET A 136 -10.00 -9.20 10.04
C MET A 136 -9.77 -10.66 9.66
N GLY A 137 -9.51 -10.92 8.39
CA GLY A 137 -9.14 -12.25 7.93
C GLY A 137 -7.69 -12.31 7.43
N VAL A 138 -7.16 -13.54 7.40
CA VAL A 138 -5.93 -13.86 6.69
C VAL A 138 -6.14 -15.06 5.79
N GLN A 139 -5.74 -14.89 4.52
CA GLN A 139 -5.79 -15.94 3.50
C GLN A 139 -4.39 -16.13 2.92
N ARG A 140 -3.88 -17.36 3.01
CA ARG A 140 -2.66 -17.72 2.29
C ARG A 140 -2.96 -17.80 0.80
N PHE A 141 -1.99 -17.43 -0.03
CA PHE A 141 -2.11 -17.57 -1.46
C PHE A 141 -0.93 -18.37 -2.02
N THR A 142 -1.23 -19.20 -3.04
CA THR A 142 -0.27 -20.17 -3.59
C THR A 142 0.92 -19.52 -4.29
N LYS A 143 2.08 -20.19 -4.20
CA LYS A 143 3.27 -19.90 -5.03
C LYS A 143 3.26 -20.66 -6.37
N ASP A 144 2.32 -21.59 -6.55
CA ASP A 144 2.17 -22.38 -7.79
C ASP A 144 1.28 -21.65 -8.79
N ALA A 145 1.87 -21.22 -9.91
CA ALA A 145 1.16 -20.52 -10.98
C ALA A 145 0.01 -21.33 -11.58
N ASN A 146 0.11 -22.67 -11.59
CA ASN A 146 -0.95 -23.53 -12.12
C ASN A 146 -2.20 -23.58 -11.24
N ARG A 147 -2.06 -23.30 -9.94
CA ARG A 147 -3.15 -23.32 -8.96
C ARG A 147 -3.73 -21.94 -8.69
N ALA A 148 -3.03 -20.89 -9.07
CA ALA A 148 -3.37 -19.51 -8.70
C ALA A 148 -4.76 -19.09 -9.20
N GLY A 149 -5.16 -19.53 -10.39
CA GLY A 149 -6.48 -19.27 -10.96
C GLY A 149 -7.61 -19.91 -10.14
N ASP A 150 -7.46 -21.18 -9.79
CA ASP A 150 -8.46 -21.93 -9.01
C ASP A 150 -8.54 -21.41 -7.57
N GLU A 151 -7.41 -21.06 -6.94
CA GLU A 151 -7.40 -20.45 -5.60
C GLU A 151 -8.07 -19.09 -5.60
N ALA A 152 -7.85 -18.26 -6.63
CA ALA A 152 -8.55 -16.99 -6.77
C ALA A 152 -10.07 -17.20 -6.88
N ASP A 153 -10.53 -18.15 -7.70
CA ASP A 153 -11.95 -18.46 -7.83
C ASP A 153 -12.56 -18.98 -6.52
N ALA A 154 -11.84 -19.85 -5.82
CA ALA A 154 -12.27 -20.36 -4.52
C ALA A 154 -12.38 -19.26 -3.45
N LEU A 155 -11.48 -18.28 -3.46
CA LEU A 155 -11.53 -17.14 -2.56
C LEU A 155 -12.71 -16.21 -2.90
N LEU A 156 -12.92 -15.89 -4.17
CA LEU A 156 -14.02 -15.06 -4.63
C LEU A 156 -15.40 -15.71 -4.41
N ALA A 157 -15.48 -17.02 -4.41
CA ALA A 157 -16.70 -17.75 -4.08
C ALA A 157 -17.14 -17.59 -2.61
N GLN A 158 -16.21 -17.21 -1.70
CA GLN A 158 -16.51 -16.93 -0.29
C GLN A 158 -17.01 -15.49 -0.06
N GLY A 159 -16.74 -14.58 -1.00
CA GLY A 159 -17.22 -13.20 -0.94
C GLY A 159 -16.49 -12.28 -1.91
N MET A 160 -17.26 -11.43 -2.58
CA MET A 160 -16.72 -10.43 -3.50
C MET A 160 -16.34 -9.17 -2.72
N PRO A 161 -15.09 -8.68 -2.81
CA PRO A 161 -14.69 -7.44 -2.14
C PRO A 161 -15.23 -6.21 -2.87
N ALA A 162 -15.53 -5.15 -2.11
CA ALA A 162 -15.88 -3.83 -2.65
C ALA A 162 -14.64 -3.07 -3.19
N ALA A 163 -13.46 -3.41 -2.71
CA ALA A 163 -12.19 -2.85 -3.19
C ALA A 163 -11.05 -3.86 -2.98
N VAL A 164 -10.00 -3.72 -3.79
CA VAL A 164 -8.74 -4.46 -3.61
C VAL A 164 -7.57 -3.48 -3.52
N ILE A 165 -6.69 -3.71 -2.55
CA ILE A 165 -5.52 -2.87 -2.29
C ILE A 165 -4.28 -3.78 -2.39
N SER A 166 -3.28 -3.36 -3.14
CA SER A 166 -1.97 -4.00 -3.18
C SER A 166 -0.96 -3.10 -2.47
N ILE A 167 -0.22 -3.65 -1.50
CA ILE A 167 0.83 -2.93 -0.78
C ILE A 167 2.07 -3.81 -0.81
N GLU A 168 3.12 -3.38 -1.50
CA GLU A 168 4.37 -4.13 -1.63
C GLU A 168 4.10 -5.61 -1.96
N ALA A 169 3.24 -5.84 -2.95
CA ALA A 169 2.94 -7.19 -3.43
C ALA A 169 3.63 -7.43 -4.77
N PRO A 170 4.35 -8.53 -4.93
CA PRO A 170 5.11 -8.81 -6.15
C PRO A 170 4.21 -8.95 -7.37
N GLY A 171 4.57 -8.25 -8.47
CA GLY A 171 3.92 -8.33 -9.77
C GLY A 171 4.80 -9.04 -10.79
N ALA A 172 4.20 -9.79 -11.70
CA ALA A 172 4.93 -10.34 -12.84
C ALA A 172 5.12 -9.28 -13.92
N ASN A 173 6.27 -9.34 -14.60
CA ASN A 173 6.49 -8.56 -15.82
C ASN A 173 5.67 -9.10 -17.00
N ASP A 174 5.81 -8.49 -18.17
CA ASP A 174 5.06 -8.85 -19.41
C ASP A 174 5.41 -10.24 -20.00
N VAL A 175 6.44 -10.90 -19.49
CA VAL A 175 6.79 -12.30 -19.84
C VAL A 175 6.51 -13.28 -18.69
N GLY A 176 5.82 -12.84 -17.63
CA GLY A 176 5.35 -13.69 -16.54
C GLY A 176 6.37 -13.96 -15.42
N VAL A 177 7.49 -13.23 -15.38
CA VAL A 177 8.57 -13.42 -14.39
C VAL A 177 8.47 -12.38 -13.28
N TYR A 178 8.59 -12.82 -12.03
CA TYR A 178 8.64 -11.96 -10.84
C TYR A 178 10.11 -11.64 -10.50
N HIS A 179 10.38 -10.39 -10.17
CA HIS A 179 11.74 -9.93 -9.91
C HIS A 179 11.88 -9.23 -8.58
N ASN A 180 13.06 -9.37 -7.97
CA ASN A 180 13.46 -8.43 -6.93
C ASN A 180 14.02 -7.13 -7.54
N ALA A 181 14.31 -6.16 -6.68
CA ALA A 181 14.89 -4.86 -7.05
C ALA A 181 16.16 -4.94 -7.91
N GLY A 182 16.98 -5.97 -7.74
CA GLY A 182 18.23 -6.18 -8.44
C GLY A 182 18.12 -6.95 -9.76
N GLY A 183 16.91 -7.27 -10.21
CA GLY A 183 16.69 -7.97 -11.49
C GLY A 183 16.87 -9.50 -11.43
N LEU A 184 16.93 -10.09 -10.23
CA LEU A 184 16.94 -11.54 -10.05
C LEU A 184 15.51 -12.10 -10.16
N ASP A 185 15.38 -13.27 -10.77
CA ASP A 185 14.12 -14.02 -10.81
C ASP A 185 13.82 -14.60 -9.41
N VAL A 186 12.69 -14.17 -8.84
CA VAL A 186 12.16 -14.65 -7.57
C VAL A 186 10.81 -15.38 -7.73
N SER A 187 10.44 -15.74 -8.95
CA SER A 187 9.14 -16.35 -9.26
C SER A 187 8.80 -17.57 -8.41
N ALA A 188 9.79 -18.37 -8.03
CA ALA A 188 9.58 -19.55 -7.18
C ALA A 188 9.31 -19.22 -5.71
N LEU A 189 9.60 -18.00 -5.28
CA LEU A 189 9.47 -17.56 -3.89
C LEU A 189 8.16 -16.84 -3.62
N GLU A 190 7.59 -16.18 -4.64
CA GLU A 190 6.48 -15.25 -4.49
C GLU A 190 5.10 -15.89 -4.65
N ALA A 191 4.16 -15.45 -3.82
CA ALA A 191 2.75 -15.79 -3.99
C ALA A 191 2.23 -15.24 -5.33
N LYS A 192 1.35 -15.99 -6.00
CA LYS A 192 0.79 -15.63 -7.31
C LYS A 192 -0.49 -14.80 -7.18
N SER A 193 -0.56 -13.91 -6.20
CA SER A 193 -1.70 -13.04 -5.90
C SER A 193 -2.12 -12.14 -7.08
N LEU A 194 -1.22 -11.94 -8.05
CA LEU A 194 -1.55 -11.28 -9.32
C LEU A 194 -2.73 -11.93 -10.03
N ALA A 195 -2.93 -13.25 -9.93
CA ALA A 195 -4.08 -13.93 -10.53
C ALA A 195 -5.41 -13.46 -9.93
N LEU A 196 -5.45 -13.26 -8.61
CA LEU A 196 -6.61 -12.69 -7.91
C LEU A 196 -6.82 -11.22 -8.31
N TRP A 197 -5.74 -10.44 -8.35
CA TRP A 197 -5.78 -9.03 -8.77
C TRP A 197 -6.39 -8.85 -10.15
N GLU A 198 -5.91 -9.61 -11.16
CA GLU A 198 -6.41 -9.49 -12.53
C GLU A 198 -7.87 -9.92 -12.66
N LYS A 199 -8.30 -10.96 -11.93
CA LYS A 199 -9.72 -11.35 -11.88
C LYS A 199 -10.59 -10.24 -11.29
N LEU A 200 -10.20 -9.66 -10.16
CA LEU A 200 -10.95 -8.57 -9.52
C LEU A 200 -11.05 -7.35 -10.44
N ARG A 201 -9.96 -6.99 -11.09
CA ARG A 201 -9.98 -5.89 -12.06
C ARG A 201 -10.88 -6.18 -13.28
N ALA A 202 -10.85 -7.40 -13.81
CA ALA A 202 -11.73 -7.81 -14.89
C ALA A 202 -13.21 -7.75 -14.50
N LEU A 203 -13.53 -7.92 -13.22
CA LEU A 203 -14.87 -7.77 -12.64
C LEU A 203 -15.23 -6.31 -12.31
N GLY A 204 -14.33 -5.36 -12.54
CA GLY A 204 -14.55 -3.93 -12.27
C GLY A 204 -14.46 -3.55 -10.80
N VAL A 205 -13.82 -4.36 -9.96
CA VAL A 205 -13.58 -4.02 -8.55
C VAL A 205 -12.56 -2.88 -8.47
N PRO A 206 -12.89 -1.77 -7.80
CA PRO A 206 -11.98 -0.66 -7.58
C PRO A 206 -10.66 -1.09 -6.95
N SER A 207 -9.54 -0.60 -7.52
CA SER A 207 -8.20 -1.05 -7.14
C SER A 207 -7.27 0.10 -6.77
N VAL A 208 -6.51 -0.09 -5.68
CA VAL A 208 -5.46 0.81 -5.23
C VAL A 208 -4.15 0.02 -5.15
N ALA A 209 -3.10 0.50 -5.80
CA ALA A 209 -1.77 -0.11 -5.72
C ALA A 209 -0.77 0.85 -5.09
N ILE A 210 0.02 0.34 -4.15
CA ILE A 210 1.07 1.06 -3.44
C ILE A 210 2.38 0.31 -3.66
N GLY A 211 3.41 1.02 -4.12
CA GLY A 211 4.74 0.46 -4.39
C GLY A 211 5.81 1.54 -4.40
N ASP A 212 7.08 1.13 -4.45
CA ASP A 212 8.21 2.04 -4.32
C ASP A 212 9.34 1.84 -5.34
N LEU A 213 9.24 0.79 -6.18
CA LEU A 213 10.29 0.51 -7.16
C LEU A 213 9.79 0.25 -8.59
N GLY A 214 8.65 -0.43 -8.79
CA GLY A 214 8.10 -0.74 -10.10
C GLY A 214 7.91 -2.23 -10.40
N ASN A 215 8.36 -3.13 -9.54
CA ASN A 215 8.15 -4.58 -9.62
C ASN A 215 6.89 -5.05 -8.87
N GLU A 216 6.13 -4.14 -8.29
CA GLU A 216 4.91 -4.40 -7.53
C GLU A 216 3.67 -4.40 -8.43
N ILE A 217 2.63 -5.10 -8.01
CA ILE A 217 1.31 -5.08 -8.64
C ILE A 217 0.83 -3.64 -8.84
N GLY A 218 0.35 -3.33 -10.05
CA GLY A 218 -0.26 -2.04 -10.39
C GLY A 218 0.69 -1.02 -11.02
N MET A 219 2.02 -1.22 -10.91
CA MET A 219 3.02 -0.26 -11.43
C MET A 219 3.00 -0.13 -12.95
N GLY A 220 2.42 -1.06 -13.68
CA GLY A 220 2.17 -0.96 -15.12
C GLY A 220 1.31 0.23 -15.54
N LYS A 221 0.58 0.87 -14.61
CA LYS A 221 -0.16 2.12 -14.88
C LYS A 221 0.74 3.24 -15.43
N ILE A 222 1.98 3.27 -15.01
CA ILE A 222 2.97 4.25 -15.47
C ILE A 222 4.17 3.60 -16.18
N ALA A 223 3.94 2.44 -16.81
CA ALA A 223 4.98 1.61 -17.42
C ALA A 223 5.97 2.37 -18.32
N GLY A 224 5.47 3.24 -19.21
CA GLY A 224 6.34 4.02 -20.11
C GLY A 224 7.30 4.95 -19.38
N HIS A 225 6.85 5.53 -18.26
CA HIS A 225 7.68 6.39 -17.42
C HIS A 225 8.71 5.57 -16.64
N ILE A 226 8.30 4.48 -16.01
CA ILE A 226 9.19 3.60 -15.24
C ILE A 226 10.29 3.05 -16.15
N ARG A 227 9.93 2.46 -17.29
CA ARG A 227 10.92 1.92 -18.25
C ARG A 227 11.93 2.93 -18.76
N SER A 228 11.57 4.21 -18.79
CA SER A 228 12.47 5.26 -19.27
C SER A 228 13.47 5.73 -18.22
N PHE A 229 13.16 5.60 -16.93
CA PHE A 229 13.92 6.33 -15.91
C PHE A 229 14.31 5.49 -14.69
N VAL A 230 13.71 4.32 -14.46
CA VAL A 230 14.04 3.45 -13.32
C VAL A 230 14.97 2.32 -13.80
N PRO A 231 16.10 2.07 -13.15
CA PRO A 231 17.05 1.01 -13.53
C PRO A 231 16.41 -0.39 -13.52
N PHE A 232 16.93 -1.29 -14.34
CA PHE A 232 16.51 -2.69 -14.49
C PHE A 232 15.09 -2.92 -15.01
N THR A 233 14.33 -1.88 -15.28
CA THR A 233 12.91 -1.98 -15.67
C THR A 233 12.71 -2.14 -17.18
N ALA A 234 13.64 -1.67 -18.00
CA ALA A 234 13.54 -1.80 -19.45
C ALA A 234 13.79 -3.24 -19.91
N HIS A 235 13.27 -3.57 -21.09
CA HIS A 235 13.47 -4.88 -21.68
C HIS A 235 14.96 -5.19 -21.87
N GLY A 236 15.39 -6.34 -21.36
CA GLY A 236 16.77 -6.79 -21.44
C GLY A 236 17.69 -6.31 -20.31
N GLU A 237 17.21 -5.49 -19.38
CA GLU A 237 18.01 -4.98 -18.26
C GLU A 237 18.05 -5.92 -17.05
N CYS A 238 17.10 -6.86 -16.90
CA CYS A 238 17.13 -7.82 -15.80
C CYS A 238 18.27 -8.84 -15.96
N SER A 239 18.87 -9.25 -14.84
CA SER A 239 20.00 -10.18 -14.81
C SER A 239 19.62 -11.66 -15.03
N CYS A 240 18.34 -12.01 -14.92
CA CYS A 240 17.84 -13.39 -15.03
C CYS A 240 17.76 -13.92 -16.48
N GLY A 241 17.89 -13.03 -17.48
CA GLY A 241 17.83 -13.41 -18.89
C GLY A 241 16.41 -13.57 -19.47
N CYS A 242 15.33 -13.27 -18.73
CA CYS A 242 13.96 -13.34 -19.24
C CYS A 242 13.63 -12.26 -20.30
N LYS A 243 14.47 -11.21 -20.36
CA LYS A 243 14.37 -10.05 -21.25
C LYS A 243 13.20 -9.10 -20.99
N GLY A 244 12.33 -9.36 -20.01
CA GLY A 244 11.16 -8.51 -19.71
C GLY A 244 11.46 -7.27 -18.90
N GLY A 245 12.62 -7.23 -18.20
CA GLY A 245 12.89 -6.24 -17.15
C GLY A 245 12.11 -6.55 -15.86
N ILE A 246 12.29 -5.73 -14.82
CA ILE A 246 11.65 -5.98 -13.53
C ILE A 246 10.23 -5.38 -13.42
N LEU A 247 9.86 -4.47 -14.32
CA LEU A 247 8.59 -3.76 -14.25
C LEU A 247 7.39 -4.72 -14.27
N ALA A 248 6.55 -4.65 -13.23
CA ALA A 248 5.28 -5.36 -13.21
C ALA A 248 4.31 -4.85 -14.28
N ALA A 249 3.70 -5.76 -15.02
CA ALA A 249 2.86 -5.41 -16.17
C ALA A 249 1.43 -4.99 -15.78
N SER A 250 0.96 -5.39 -14.59
CA SER A 250 -0.41 -5.13 -14.12
C SER A 250 -0.65 -3.65 -13.86
N THR A 251 -1.91 -3.23 -14.08
CA THR A 251 -2.36 -1.84 -13.89
C THR A 251 -3.30 -1.72 -12.69
N THR A 252 -3.64 -0.47 -12.31
CA THR A 252 -4.54 -0.15 -11.19
C THR A 252 -5.41 1.06 -11.52
N ASP A 253 -6.51 1.28 -10.78
CA ASP A 253 -7.31 2.51 -10.89
C ASP A 253 -6.65 3.67 -10.16
N SER A 254 -6.15 3.44 -8.95
CA SER A 254 -5.40 4.43 -8.17
C SER A 254 -4.01 3.91 -7.84
N ILE A 255 -2.99 4.75 -8.05
CA ILE A 255 -1.59 4.43 -7.79
C ILE A 255 -1.02 5.36 -6.72
N ILE A 256 -0.30 4.80 -5.77
CA ILE A 256 0.53 5.53 -4.81
C ILE A 256 1.96 5.04 -4.97
N THR A 257 2.88 5.96 -5.23
CA THR A 257 4.31 5.67 -5.27
C THR A 257 5.02 6.49 -4.19
N ALA A 258 5.87 5.83 -3.42
CA ALA A 258 6.50 6.39 -2.23
C ALA A 258 7.98 6.02 -2.14
N THR A 259 8.65 6.42 -1.08
CA THR A 259 10.04 6.06 -0.78
C THR A 259 10.15 4.62 -0.25
N CYS A 260 9.15 4.17 0.50
CA CYS A 260 8.83 2.78 0.78
C CYS A 260 7.31 2.64 0.81
N SER A 261 6.80 1.46 0.56
CA SER A 261 5.36 1.22 0.43
C SER A 261 4.60 1.53 1.72
N ASP A 262 5.17 1.26 2.88
CA ASP A 262 4.56 1.58 4.16
C ASP A 262 4.28 3.08 4.32
N TRP A 263 5.22 3.96 3.90
CA TRP A 263 4.98 5.41 3.95
C TRP A 263 3.86 5.86 3.01
N GLY A 264 3.74 5.23 1.84
CA GLY A 264 2.61 5.43 0.93
C GLY A 264 1.28 5.05 1.58
N CYS A 265 1.26 3.94 2.31
CA CYS A 265 0.09 3.47 3.05
C CYS A 265 -0.26 4.39 4.24
N TYR A 266 0.74 4.94 4.98
CA TYR A 266 0.46 5.94 6.02
C TYR A 266 -0.19 7.18 5.42
N GLY A 267 0.29 7.63 4.25
CA GLY A 267 -0.32 8.73 3.51
C GLY A 267 -1.77 8.45 3.12
N LEU A 268 -2.09 7.23 2.65
CA LEU A 268 -3.45 6.80 2.37
C LEU A 268 -4.34 6.85 3.62
N MET A 269 -3.88 6.29 4.75
CA MET A 269 -4.62 6.31 6.01
C MET A 269 -4.82 7.74 6.54
N ALA A 270 -3.82 8.60 6.40
CA ALA A 270 -3.92 10.01 6.78
C ALA A 270 -4.93 10.77 5.91
N ALA A 271 -4.96 10.50 4.61
CA ALA A 271 -5.94 11.06 3.69
C ALA A 271 -7.37 10.57 4.00
N LEU A 272 -7.56 9.28 4.35
CA LEU A 272 -8.85 8.77 4.83
C LEU A 272 -9.27 9.45 6.13
N ALA A 273 -8.35 9.62 7.08
CA ALA A 273 -8.61 10.33 8.34
C ALA A 273 -9.06 11.78 8.10
N TYR A 274 -8.45 12.47 7.14
CA TYR A 274 -8.85 13.82 6.74
C TYR A 274 -10.24 13.83 6.09
N LEU A 275 -10.49 12.99 5.07
CA LEU A 275 -11.76 12.97 4.34
C LEU A 275 -12.94 12.59 5.23
N LEU A 276 -12.76 11.65 6.13
CA LEU A 276 -13.79 11.17 7.06
C LEU A 276 -13.80 11.95 8.39
N ARG A 277 -12.94 12.97 8.53
CA ARG A 277 -12.83 13.85 9.69
C ARG A 277 -12.64 13.10 11.02
N ASN A 278 -11.89 12.03 10.99
CA ASN A 278 -11.62 11.17 12.14
C ASN A 278 -10.13 10.80 12.22
N ILE A 279 -9.37 11.46 13.10
CA ILE A 279 -7.93 11.23 13.27
C ILE A 279 -7.59 9.82 13.80
N ASP A 280 -8.54 9.13 14.45
CA ASP A 280 -8.32 7.80 15.04
C ASP A 280 -8.23 6.69 13.98
N ILE A 281 -8.58 6.99 12.72
CA ILE A 281 -8.34 6.11 11.56
C ILE A 281 -6.83 5.93 11.36
N LEU A 282 -6.04 7.00 11.49
CA LEU A 282 -4.59 6.93 11.43
C LEU A 282 -4.05 6.45 12.79
N HIS A 283 -3.27 5.38 12.77
CA HIS A 283 -2.70 4.76 13.98
C HIS A 283 -1.70 5.67 14.70
N THR A 284 -1.34 5.32 15.94
CA THR A 284 -0.39 6.07 16.76
C THR A 284 1.04 5.58 16.56
N GLU A 285 2.00 6.42 16.99
CA GLU A 285 3.42 6.13 16.99
C GLU A 285 3.78 4.88 17.80
N GLU A 286 3.08 4.68 18.93
CA GLU A 286 3.26 3.51 19.79
C GLU A 286 2.78 2.23 19.10
N MET A 287 1.64 2.30 18.41
CA MET A 287 1.11 1.14 17.66
C MET A 287 2.04 0.78 16.51
N GLU A 288 2.52 1.75 15.73
CA GLU A 288 3.52 1.56 14.68
C GLU A 288 4.74 0.81 15.23
N ALA A 289 5.32 1.32 16.31
CA ALA A 289 6.50 0.75 16.94
C ALA A 289 6.27 -0.69 17.40
N GLU A 290 5.09 -1.02 17.93
CA GLU A 290 4.81 -2.37 18.43
C GLU A 290 4.48 -3.35 17.31
N VAL A 291 3.81 -2.93 16.23
CA VAL A 291 3.61 -3.78 15.04
C VAL A 291 4.96 -4.12 14.41
N MET A 292 5.85 -3.15 14.19
CA MET A 292 7.18 -3.39 13.66
C MET A 292 8.00 -4.35 14.53
N ARG A 293 7.98 -4.18 15.87
CA ARG A 293 8.66 -5.10 16.80
C ARG A 293 8.08 -6.51 16.74
N THR A 294 6.77 -6.61 16.62
CA THR A 294 6.08 -7.91 16.56
C THR A 294 6.37 -8.61 15.24
N ALA A 295 6.38 -7.90 14.13
CA ALA A 295 6.77 -8.44 12.82
C ALA A 295 8.21 -8.97 12.83
N ALA A 296 9.17 -8.18 13.35
CA ALA A 296 10.57 -8.60 13.49
C ALA A 296 10.71 -9.84 14.38
N ARG A 297 10.03 -9.91 15.54
CA ARG A 297 10.00 -11.08 16.43
C ARG A 297 9.34 -12.30 15.78
N SER A 298 8.48 -12.09 14.80
CA SER A 298 7.84 -13.16 14.02
C SER A 298 8.71 -13.68 12.88
N GLY A 299 9.95 -13.20 12.76
CA GLY A 299 10.93 -13.67 11.77
C GLY A 299 10.95 -12.89 10.46
N MET A 300 10.20 -11.80 10.34
CA MET A 300 10.28 -10.91 9.18
C MET A 300 11.55 -10.09 9.22
N ILE A 301 12.07 -9.75 8.05
CA ILE A 301 13.31 -9.00 7.90
C ILE A 301 13.10 -7.67 7.20
N ASP A 302 13.99 -6.75 7.47
CA ASP A 302 14.21 -5.55 6.67
C ASP A 302 15.00 -5.90 5.39
N MET A 303 14.97 -5.04 4.38
CA MET A 303 15.72 -5.21 3.12
C MET A 303 17.22 -5.52 3.31
N THR A 304 17.79 -5.13 4.45
CA THR A 304 19.19 -5.43 4.81
C THR A 304 19.41 -6.86 5.34
N GLY A 305 18.35 -7.65 5.52
CA GLY A 305 18.37 -8.97 6.14
C GLY A 305 18.34 -8.94 7.67
N SER A 306 18.16 -7.76 8.27
CA SER A 306 18.11 -7.59 9.73
C SER A 306 16.74 -8.02 10.30
N LEU A 307 16.76 -8.68 11.47
CA LEU A 307 15.59 -8.97 12.30
C LEU A 307 15.28 -7.83 13.30
N LEU A 308 15.96 -6.69 13.19
CA LEU A 308 15.61 -5.50 13.97
C LEU A 308 14.43 -4.78 13.33
N PRO A 309 13.57 -4.09 14.13
CA PRO A 309 12.46 -3.33 13.58
C PRO A 309 12.96 -2.23 12.63
N GLY A 310 12.70 -2.41 11.36
CA GLY A 310 13.07 -1.50 10.27
C GLY A 310 12.31 -1.87 9.02
N ILE A 311 12.03 -0.89 8.18
CA ILE A 311 11.31 -1.05 6.93
C ILE A 311 12.15 -0.41 5.85
N ASP A 312 12.50 -1.18 4.84
CA ASP A 312 13.18 -0.75 3.63
C ASP A 312 14.50 0.04 3.90
N GLY A 313 15.28 -0.43 4.87
CA GLY A 313 16.52 0.18 5.34
C GLY A 313 16.33 1.35 6.32
N PHE A 314 15.11 1.77 6.59
CA PHE A 314 14.81 2.80 7.58
C PHE A 314 14.53 2.19 8.95
N ASN A 315 15.21 2.67 9.96
CA ASN A 315 15.00 2.19 11.32
C ASN A 315 13.64 2.64 11.89
N LEU A 316 13.23 2.01 13.00
CA LEU A 316 12.00 2.31 13.71
C LEU A 316 11.77 3.81 13.94
N LYS A 317 12.81 4.55 14.33
CA LYS A 317 12.69 5.98 14.62
C LYS A 317 12.31 6.79 13.38
N MET A 318 12.88 6.45 12.23
CA MET A 318 12.56 7.14 10.97
C MET A 318 11.09 6.91 10.58
N ASN A 319 10.65 5.64 10.58
CA ASN A 319 9.26 5.29 10.23
C ASN A 319 8.25 5.99 11.16
N VAL A 320 8.46 5.92 12.46
CA VAL A 320 7.64 6.62 13.47
C VAL A 320 7.66 8.14 13.26
N SER A 321 8.79 8.74 12.87
CA SER A 321 8.87 10.19 12.62
C SER A 321 8.06 10.62 11.40
N ILE A 322 8.08 9.85 10.32
CA ILE A 322 7.26 10.11 9.12
C ILE A 322 5.77 10.01 9.45
N LEU A 323 5.37 8.94 10.12
CA LEU A 323 3.99 8.79 10.60
C LEU A 323 3.57 9.97 11.49
N SER A 324 4.40 10.35 12.46
CA SER A 324 4.13 11.47 13.39
C SER A 324 3.91 12.80 12.65
N LEU A 325 4.72 13.09 11.63
CA LEU A 325 4.55 14.29 10.81
C LEU A 325 3.23 14.24 10.01
N MET A 326 2.90 13.10 9.38
CA MET A 326 1.63 12.94 8.67
C MET A 326 0.44 13.13 9.61
N ARG A 327 0.52 12.52 10.81
CA ARG A 327 -0.52 12.63 11.83
C ARG A 327 -0.72 14.08 12.30
N GLN A 328 0.37 14.78 12.58
CA GLN A 328 0.33 16.20 12.99
C GLN A 328 -0.21 17.10 11.89
N CYS A 329 0.20 16.91 10.62
CA CYS A 329 -0.33 17.67 9.48
C CYS A 329 -1.84 17.46 9.32
N THR A 330 -2.30 16.21 9.43
CA THR A 330 -3.72 15.85 9.31
C THR A 330 -4.54 16.42 10.47
N ASP A 331 -4.07 16.24 11.71
CA ASP A 331 -4.75 16.77 12.92
C ASP A 331 -4.84 18.30 12.89
N TYR A 332 -3.77 18.97 12.43
CA TYR A 332 -3.79 20.43 12.26
C TYR A 332 -4.88 20.86 11.24
N ALA A 333 -4.95 20.20 10.09
CA ALA A 333 -5.97 20.50 9.09
C ALA A 333 -7.39 20.28 9.65
N LEU A 334 -7.61 19.20 10.40
CA LEU A 334 -8.92 18.91 10.99
C LEU A 334 -9.37 19.91 12.05
N ARG A 335 -8.43 20.43 12.87
CA ARG A 335 -8.76 21.29 14.03
C ARG A 335 -8.71 22.78 13.72
N TYR A 336 -7.82 23.21 12.83
CA TYR A 336 -7.44 24.62 12.71
C TYR A 336 -7.69 25.22 11.33
N SER A 337 -8.24 24.49 10.37
CA SER A 337 -8.49 25.01 9.01
C SER A 337 -9.34 26.30 9.04
N HIS A 338 -10.36 26.33 9.88
CA HIS A 338 -11.25 27.52 10.01
C HIS A 338 -10.54 28.78 10.55
N ASN A 339 -9.43 28.64 11.27
CA ASN A 339 -8.67 29.79 11.78
C ASN A 339 -7.93 30.54 10.66
N SER A 340 -7.82 29.94 9.48
CA SER A 340 -7.10 30.47 8.32
C SER A 340 -8.03 31.08 7.25
N ASP A 341 -9.32 31.20 7.51
CA ASP A 341 -10.32 31.68 6.55
C ASP A 341 -9.94 33.00 5.86
N ARG A 342 -9.36 33.94 6.62
CA ARG A 342 -8.91 35.22 6.06
C ARG A 342 -7.83 35.10 4.96
N TRP A 343 -7.17 33.95 4.82
CA TRP A 343 -6.14 33.71 3.82
C TRP A 343 -6.67 33.00 2.57
N PHE A 344 -7.64 32.10 2.70
CA PHE A 344 -8.16 31.30 1.58
C PHE A 344 -8.73 32.20 0.45
N GLY A 345 -9.60 33.14 0.77
CA GLY A 345 -10.17 34.04 -0.21
C GLY A 345 -9.12 34.86 -1.01
N PRO A 346 -8.19 35.56 -0.33
CA PRO A 346 -7.09 36.26 -0.99
C PRO A 346 -6.16 35.36 -1.84
N VAL A 347 -5.90 34.12 -1.42
CA VAL A 347 -5.09 33.16 -2.18
C VAL A 347 -5.82 32.72 -3.44
N LEU A 348 -7.09 32.32 -3.33
CA LEU A 348 -7.91 31.93 -4.47
C LEU A 348 -8.04 33.06 -5.50
N ALA A 349 -8.24 34.31 -5.04
CA ALA A 349 -8.34 35.49 -5.91
C ALA A 349 -7.07 35.78 -6.73
N LYS A 350 -5.94 35.08 -6.48
CA LYS A 350 -4.71 35.20 -7.27
C LYS A 350 -4.64 34.19 -8.43
N HIS A 351 -5.58 33.26 -8.53
CA HIS A 351 -5.71 32.29 -9.62
C HIS A 351 -4.46 31.42 -9.87
N PHE A 352 -3.60 31.21 -8.86
CA PHE A 352 -2.38 30.38 -8.99
C PHE A 352 -2.71 28.89 -9.15
N PHE A 353 -3.82 28.44 -8.56
CA PHE A 353 -4.21 27.01 -8.52
C PHE A 353 -5.26 26.63 -9.60
N GLU A 354 -5.57 27.54 -10.51
CA GLU A 354 -6.47 27.33 -11.65
C GLU A 354 -5.76 26.77 -12.88
#